data_814eea0c7bc80811d77ea00358e4c004
#
_entry.id   814eea0c7bc80811d77ea00358e4c004
#
_cell.length_a   1.000
_cell.length_b   1.000
_cell.length_c   1.000
_cell.angle_alpha   90.00
_cell.angle_beta   90.00
_cell.angle_gamma   90.00
#
_symmetry.space_group_name_H-M   'P 1'
#
loop_
_entity.id
_entity.type
_entity.pdbx_description
1 polymer ?
#
loop_
_entity_poly.entity_id
_entity_poly.type
_entity_poly.pdbx_seq_one_letter_code
_entity_poly.pdbx_strand_id
1 'polypeptide(L)'
;ETSFGFDTACKTYAEVIGNIQRDCNSARKYWHFIKLMGRSASHIALECALQVQPNVCIISEEVEAKDMSLDDVVTSIAKVVADRAAQGHNFGTVLIPEGLVEFIPAMKRLIAELNDFLAANAEEFGQIKKSHQRDYIIRKLSPENSAIYASLPEGVARQLTLDRDPHGNVQVSLIETEKLLSEMVATKLAAWKEEGKYVGKFAAQHHFFGYEGRCAAPSNFDADYCYSL
;
A
#
# COMPACT_ATOMS: atom_id res chain seq x y z
N GLU A 1 -6.90 18.16 -12.22
CA GLU A 1 -8.05 17.58 -12.94
C GLU A 1 -9.26 17.52 -12.02
N THR A 2 -10.39 18.01 -12.44
CA THR A 2 -11.63 17.96 -11.67
C THR A 2 -12.35 16.64 -11.97
N SER A 3 -12.63 15.84 -10.95
CA SER A 3 -13.29 14.55 -11.09
C SER A 3 -14.49 14.45 -10.14
N PHE A 4 -15.56 13.81 -10.60
CA PHE A 4 -16.78 13.60 -9.79
C PHE A 4 -16.47 12.77 -8.54
N GLY A 5 -16.91 13.24 -7.38
CA GLY A 5 -16.75 12.57 -6.11
C GLY A 5 -15.35 12.68 -5.48
N PHE A 6 -14.41 13.37 -6.12
CA PHE A 6 -13.07 13.55 -5.59
C PHE A 6 -13.06 14.34 -4.27
N ASP A 7 -13.72 15.49 -4.26
CA ASP A 7 -13.81 16.34 -3.07
C ASP A 7 -14.52 15.62 -1.91
N THR A 8 -15.60 14.91 -2.21
CA THR A 8 -16.34 14.10 -1.22
C THR A 8 -15.47 13.01 -0.62
N ALA A 9 -14.76 12.24 -1.46
CA ALA A 9 -13.90 11.17 -1.00
C ALA A 9 -12.75 11.70 -0.14
N CYS A 10 -12.10 12.78 -0.58
CA CYS A 10 -11.00 13.38 0.16
C CYS A 10 -11.43 13.93 1.52
N LYS A 11 -12.57 14.61 1.60
CA LYS A 11 -13.13 15.11 2.87
C LYS A 11 -13.50 13.98 3.82
N THR A 12 -14.14 12.94 3.31
CA THR A 12 -14.54 11.77 4.12
C THR A 12 -13.31 11.07 4.68
N TYR A 13 -12.32 10.79 3.83
CA TYR A 13 -11.09 10.14 4.28
C TYR A 13 -10.30 11.01 5.24
N ALA A 14 -10.16 12.31 4.96
CA ALA A 14 -9.45 13.23 5.84
C ALA A 14 -10.09 13.31 7.23
N GLU A 15 -11.41 13.30 7.34
CA GLU A 15 -12.11 13.28 8.62
C GLU A 15 -11.81 12.01 9.42
N VAL A 16 -11.89 10.83 8.80
CA VAL A 16 -11.61 9.56 9.46
C VAL A 16 -10.13 9.46 9.85
N ILE A 17 -9.21 9.86 8.97
CA ILE A 17 -7.77 9.91 9.27
C ILE A 17 -7.49 10.85 10.44
N GLY A 18 -8.10 12.03 10.46
CA GLY A 18 -7.97 12.99 11.55
C GLY A 18 -8.44 12.43 12.90
N ASN A 19 -9.50 11.62 12.90
CA ASN A 19 -9.98 10.93 14.10
C ASN A 19 -8.99 9.86 14.57
N ILE A 20 -8.42 9.07 13.65
CA ILE A 20 -7.36 8.10 13.96
C ILE A 20 -6.12 8.79 14.51
N GLN A 21 -5.74 9.96 13.96
CA GLN A 21 -4.59 10.70 14.47
C GLN A 21 -4.81 11.22 15.91
N ARG A 22 -6.03 11.61 16.27
CA ARG A 22 -6.37 11.98 17.64
C ARG A 22 -6.23 10.79 18.58
N ASP A 23 -6.74 9.64 18.20
CA ASP A 23 -6.57 8.39 18.95
C ASP A 23 -5.09 7.99 19.06
N CYS A 24 -4.36 8.06 17.96
CA CYS A 24 -2.93 7.78 17.88
C CYS A 24 -2.11 8.67 18.86
N ASN A 25 -2.43 9.96 18.91
CA ASN A 25 -1.80 10.92 19.84
C ASN A 25 -2.19 10.67 21.32
N SER A 26 -3.36 10.13 21.58
CA SER A 26 -3.83 9.75 22.90
C SER A 26 -3.19 8.46 23.38
N ALA A 27 -3.27 7.41 22.56
CA ALA A 27 -2.76 6.06 22.91
C ALA A 27 -1.23 5.97 22.91
N ARG A 28 -0.55 6.70 22.01
CA ARG A 28 0.92 6.77 21.84
C ARG A 28 1.61 5.42 21.68
N LYS A 29 0.93 4.44 21.05
CA LYS A 29 1.38 3.05 21.01
C LYS A 29 1.57 2.47 19.63
N TYR A 30 0.85 3.00 18.60
CA TYR A 30 0.72 2.33 17.31
C TYR A 30 1.12 3.23 16.16
N TRP A 31 1.68 2.61 15.12
CA TRP A 31 1.81 3.16 13.79
C TRP A 31 0.62 2.70 12.95
N HIS A 32 -0.15 3.63 12.42
CA HIS A 32 -1.32 3.35 11.60
C HIS A 32 -0.95 3.43 10.13
N PHE A 33 -0.98 2.29 9.44
CA PHE A 33 -0.78 2.17 8.00
C PHE A 33 -2.14 2.23 7.35
N ILE A 34 -2.39 3.29 6.59
CA ILE A 34 -3.72 3.61 6.05
C ILE A 34 -3.62 3.60 4.52
N LYS A 35 -4.21 2.58 3.91
CA LYS A 35 -4.39 2.52 2.45
C LYS A 35 -5.67 3.24 2.06
N LEU A 36 -5.58 4.15 1.09
CA LEU A 36 -6.70 4.92 0.58
C LEU A 36 -7.12 4.41 -0.79
N MET A 37 -8.40 4.11 -0.94
CA MET A 37 -8.97 3.74 -2.23
C MET A 37 -8.87 4.92 -3.19
N GLY A 38 -8.37 4.63 -4.39
CA GLY A 38 -8.28 5.59 -5.48
C GLY A 38 -8.39 4.88 -6.81
N ARG A 39 -7.47 5.17 -7.70
CA ARG A 39 -7.08 4.38 -8.87
C ARG A 39 -5.55 4.32 -8.86
N SER A 40 -4.93 4.34 -10.02
CA SER A 40 -3.47 4.32 -10.11
C SER A 40 -2.79 5.56 -9.49
N ALA A 41 -3.36 6.75 -9.65
CA ALA A 41 -2.75 8.00 -9.20
C ALA A 41 -2.91 8.29 -7.70
N SER A 42 -1.96 9.03 -7.12
CA SER A 42 -1.89 9.34 -5.69
C SER A 42 -2.63 10.62 -5.28
N HIS A 43 -3.50 11.18 -6.14
CA HIS A 43 -4.15 12.47 -5.90
C HIS A 43 -4.95 12.52 -4.59
N ILE A 44 -5.72 11.44 -4.29
CA ILE A 44 -6.51 11.36 -3.05
C ILE A 44 -5.58 11.31 -1.83
N ALA A 45 -4.52 10.51 -1.89
CA ALA A 45 -3.56 10.42 -0.79
C ALA A 45 -2.85 11.76 -0.53
N LEU A 46 -2.47 12.47 -1.60
CA LEU A 46 -1.85 13.79 -1.51
C LEU A 46 -2.83 14.82 -0.91
N GLU A 47 -4.05 14.88 -1.41
CA GLU A 47 -5.05 15.83 -0.88
C GLU A 47 -5.37 15.56 0.59
N CYS A 48 -5.56 14.30 0.98
CA CYS A 48 -5.73 13.95 2.39
C CYS A 48 -4.50 14.33 3.22
N ALA A 49 -3.29 14.12 2.69
CA ALA A 49 -2.06 14.48 3.40
C ALA A 49 -1.95 15.99 3.65
N LEU A 50 -2.37 16.82 2.69
CA LEU A 50 -2.40 18.28 2.84
C LEU A 50 -3.40 18.71 3.92
N GLN A 51 -4.53 18.00 4.07
CA GLN A 51 -5.54 18.32 5.07
C GLN A 51 -5.16 17.85 6.48
N VAL A 52 -4.58 16.64 6.62
CA VAL A 52 -4.37 16.01 7.95
C VAL A 52 -2.92 15.95 8.40
N GLN A 53 -1.95 16.25 7.54
CA GLN A 53 -0.53 16.28 7.85
C GLN A 53 -0.02 15.00 8.54
N PRO A 54 -0.06 13.83 7.88
CA PRO A 54 0.43 12.57 8.42
C PRO A 54 1.95 12.60 8.62
N ASN A 55 2.48 11.64 9.34
CA ASN A 55 3.94 11.54 9.52
C ASN A 55 4.65 11.08 8.25
N VAL A 56 3.98 10.24 7.45
CA VAL A 56 4.46 9.79 6.14
C VAL A 56 3.28 9.79 5.16
N CYS A 57 3.50 10.29 3.96
CA CYS A 57 2.62 10.09 2.82
C CYS A 57 3.46 9.59 1.65
N ILE A 58 3.07 8.47 1.07
CA ILE A 58 3.74 7.91 -0.10
C ILE A 58 3.02 8.44 -1.34
N ILE A 59 3.79 8.92 -2.31
CA ILE A 59 3.32 9.37 -3.61
C ILE A 59 3.87 8.43 -4.66
N SER A 60 2.99 7.69 -5.32
CA SER A 60 3.36 6.63 -6.27
C SER A 60 4.17 7.17 -7.44
N GLU A 61 3.81 8.35 -7.95
CA GLU A 61 4.47 9.03 -9.07
C GLU A 61 5.90 9.46 -8.71
N GLU A 62 6.13 9.81 -7.44
CA GLU A 62 7.48 10.14 -6.95
C GLU A 62 8.34 8.88 -6.82
N VAL A 63 7.75 7.76 -6.40
CA VAL A 63 8.42 6.46 -6.33
C VAL A 63 8.87 6.01 -7.72
N GLU A 64 8.01 6.14 -8.74
CA GLU A 64 8.35 5.82 -10.13
C GLU A 64 9.42 6.77 -10.68
N ALA A 65 9.25 8.08 -10.50
CA ALA A 65 10.19 9.08 -11.02
C ALA A 65 11.60 8.95 -10.43
N LYS A 66 11.73 8.46 -9.19
CA LYS A 66 13.01 8.23 -8.53
C LYS A 66 13.52 6.78 -8.71
N ASP A 67 12.84 5.96 -9.48
CA ASP A 67 13.14 4.52 -9.68
C ASP A 67 13.34 3.77 -8.34
N MET A 68 12.50 4.09 -7.35
CA MET A 68 12.62 3.50 -6.01
C MET A 68 12.18 2.04 -6.01
N SER A 69 12.98 1.21 -5.37
CA SER A 69 12.60 -0.17 -5.06
C SER A 69 11.63 -0.23 -3.87
N LEU A 70 10.98 -1.38 -3.69
CA LEU A 70 10.15 -1.62 -2.52
C LEU A 70 10.95 -1.46 -1.21
N ASP A 71 12.23 -1.89 -1.20
CA ASP A 71 13.11 -1.72 -0.04
C ASP A 71 13.46 -0.26 0.24
N ASP A 72 13.59 0.59 -0.79
CA ASP A 72 13.80 2.03 -0.63
C ASP A 72 12.58 2.71 0.02
N VAL A 73 11.38 2.34 -0.42
CA VAL A 73 10.13 2.82 0.20
C VAL A 73 10.06 2.40 1.66
N VAL A 74 10.30 1.12 1.95
CA VAL A 74 10.34 0.59 3.33
C VAL A 74 11.41 1.30 4.17
N THR A 75 12.59 1.54 3.59
CA THR A 75 13.67 2.26 4.28
C THR A 75 13.31 3.68 4.60
N SER A 76 12.61 4.37 3.71
CA SER A 76 12.15 5.75 3.95
C SER A 76 11.18 5.82 5.12
N ILE A 77 10.22 4.88 5.19
CA ILE A 77 9.29 4.79 6.31
C ILE A 77 10.03 4.45 7.61
N ALA A 78 10.90 3.43 7.57
CA ALA A 78 11.66 2.98 8.74
C ALA A 78 12.55 4.07 9.33
N LYS A 79 13.13 4.95 8.50
CA LYS A 79 13.88 6.14 8.96
C LYS A 79 13.01 7.08 9.77
N VAL A 80 11.82 7.44 9.25
CA VAL A 80 10.89 8.32 9.98
C VAL A 80 10.46 7.69 11.30
N VAL A 81 10.20 6.37 11.30
CA VAL A 81 9.87 5.63 12.54
C VAL A 81 11.02 5.70 13.54
N ALA A 82 12.25 5.48 13.09
CA ALA A 82 13.44 5.50 13.95
C ALA A 82 13.72 6.91 14.51
N ASP A 83 13.65 7.94 13.67
CA ASP A 83 13.87 9.33 14.06
C ASP A 83 12.84 9.79 15.11
N ARG A 84 11.58 9.41 14.93
CA ARG A 84 10.52 9.70 15.91
C ARG A 84 10.70 8.92 17.20
N ALA A 85 11.10 7.65 17.11
CA ALA A 85 11.39 6.82 18.28
C ALA A 85 12.55 7.40 19.12
N ALA A 86 13.59 7.95 18.48
CA ALA A 86 14.69 8.65 19.15
C ALA A 86 14.22 9.88 19.96
N GLN A 87 13.09 10.48 19.54
CA GLN A 87 12.43 11.58 20.25
C GLN A 87 11.39 11.09 21.28
N GLY A 88 11.26 9.77 21.50
CA GLY A 88 10.28 9.18 22.41
C GLY A 88 8.89 8.96 21.81
N HIS A 89 8.72 9.18 20.50
CA HIS A 89 7.44 9.04 19.80
C HIS A 89 7.36 7.72 19.03
N ASN A 90 6.84 6.66 19.68
CA ASN A 90 6.66 5.33 19.05
C ASN A 90 5.28 5.17 18.37
N PHE A 91 4.77 6.22 17.76
CA PHE A 91 3.46 6.25 17.12
C PHE A 91 3.43 7.21 15.94
N GLY A 92 2.50 7.02 15.04
CA GLY A 92 2.31 7.87 13.88
C GLY A 92 1.36 7.30 12.84
N THR A 93 1.22 8.02 11.72
CA THR A 93 0.36 7.65 10.60
C THR A 93 1.14 7.65 9.30
N VAL A 94 0.88 6.63 8.47
CA VAL A 94 1.44 6.44 7.14
C VAL A 94 0.29 6.34 6.15
N LEU A 95 0.20 7.25 5.20
CA LEU A 95 -0.78 7.19 4.12
C LEU A 95 -0.18 6.49 2.90
N ILE A 96 -0.94 5.56 2.33
CA ILE A 96 -0.52 4.70 1.24
C ILE A 96 -1.57 4.79 0.11
N PRO A 97 -1.19 5.21 -1.10
CA PRO A 97 -2.09 5.17 -2.24
C PRO A 97 -2.32 3.72 -2.71
N GLU A 98 -3.54 3.42 -3.16
CA GLU A 98 -3.93 2.08 -3.60
C GLU A 98 -3.02 1.53 -4.71
N GLY A 99 -2.64 2.38 -5.66
CA GLY A 99 -1.86 1.99 -6.83
C GLY A 99 -0.36 1.83 -6.62
N LEU A 100 0.16 2.06 -5.40
CA LEU A 100 1.61 2.09 -5.13
C LEU A 100 2.40 0.94 -5.76
N VAL A 101 1.87 -0.28 -5.67
CA VAL A 101 2.57 -1.49 -6.13
C VAL A 101 2.83 -1.47 -7.64
N GLU A 102 1.96 -0.84 -8.42
CA GLU A 102 2.10 -0.71 -9.88
C GLU A 102 3.17 0.32 -10.30
N PHE A 103 3.53 1.24 -9.40
CA PHE A 103 4.51 2.29 -9.65
C PHE A 103 5.94 1.88 -9.23
N ILE A 104 6.09 0.77 -8.53
CA ILE A 104 7.41 0.21 -8.23
C ILE A 104 7.88 -0.60 -9.44
N PRO A 105 8.97 -0.18 -10.15
CA PRO A 105 9.33 -0.76 -11.45
C PRO A 105 9.56 -2.28 -11.40
N ALA A 106 10.17 -2.76 -10.32
CA ALA A 106 10.41 -4.18 -10.11
C ALA A 106 9.09 -4.97 -9.94
N MET A 107 8.14 -4.42 -9.17
CA MET A 107 6.82 -5.03 -8.97
C MET A 107 5.99 -5.00 -10.24
N LYS A 108 6.06 -3.91 -11.01
CA LYS A 108 5.38 -3.78 -12.32
C LYS A 108 5.84 -4.87 -13.29
N ARG A 109 7.15 -5.13 -13.38
CA ARG A 109 7.70 -6.22 -14.21
C ARG A 109 7.25 -7.60 -13.72
N LEU A 110 7.30 -7.83 -12.42
CA LEU A 110 6.81 -9.07 -11.81
C LEU A 110 5.32 -9.32 -12.12
N ILE A 111 4.47 -8.30 -11.95
CA ILE A 111 3.03 -8.42 -12.21
C ILE A 111 2.77 -8.70 -13.69
N ALA A 112 3.47 -8.05 -14.61
CA ALA A 112 3.35 -8.30 -16.04
C ALA A 112 3.72 -9.75 -16.39
N GLU A 113 4.87 -10.25 -15.93
CA GLU A 113 5.29 -11.63 -16.16
C GLU A 113 4.33 -12.65 -15.52
N LEU A 114 3.81 -12.37 -14.34
CA LEU A 114 2.81 -13.20 -13.68
C LEU A 114 1.48 -13.25 -14.48
N ASN A 115 1.06 -12.12 -15.03
CA ASN A 115 -0.13 -12.06 -15.87
C ASN A 115 0.02 -12.94 -17.12
N ASP A 116 1.12 -12.77 -17.85
CA ASP A 116 1.41 -13.55 -19.05
C ASP A 116 1.53 -15.05 -18.74
N PHE A 117 2.24 -15.38 -17.66
CA PHE A 117 2.44 -16.76 -17.22
C PHE A 117 1.11 -17.44 -16.85
N LEU A 118 0.29 -16.80 -16.03
CA LEU A 118 -0.96 -17.38 -15.56
C LEU A 118 -2.04 -17.41 -16.66
N ALA A 119 -2.03 -16.46 -17.60
CA ALA A 119 -2.89 -16.51 -18.77
C ALA A 119 -2.55 -17.71 -19.68
N ALA A 120 -1.27 -17.99 -19.86
CA ALA A 120 -0.80 -19.11 -20.69
C ALA A 120 -0.99 -20.50 -20.02
N ASN A 121 -1.04 -20.56 -18.68
CA ASN A 121 -1.01 -21.83 -17.93
C ASN A 121 -2.19 -21.98 -16.96
N ALA A 122 -3.33 -21.32 -17.19
CA ALA A 122 -4.47 -21.27 -16.26
C ALA A 122 -4.99 -22.66 -15.86
N GLU A 123 -5.12 -23.59 -16.82
CA GLU A 123 -5.62 -24.95 -16.57
C GLU A 123 -4.64 -25.76 -15.71
N GLU A 124 -3.34 -25.74 -16.06
CA GLU A 124 -2.30 -26.45 -15.32
C GLU A 124 -2.16 -25.90 -13.89
N PHE A 125 -2.17 -24.59 -13.75
CA PHE A 125 -2.08 -23.91 -12.45
C PHE A 125 -3.27 -24.23 -11.54
N GLY A 126 -4.48 -24.34 -12.10
CA GLY A 126 -5.69 -24.70 -11.35
C GLY A 126 -5.66 -26.11 -10.76
N GLN A 127 -4.90 -27.03 -11.36
CA GLN A 127 -4.74 -28.40 -10.88
C GLN A 127 -3.70 -28.55 -9.77
N ILE A 128 -2.84 -27.55 -9.58
CA ILE A 128 -1.78 -27.58 -8.57
C ILE A 128 -2.35 -27.30 -7.16
N LYS A 129 -1.99 -28.12 -6.19
CA LYS A 129 -2.36 -27.90 -4.79
C LYS A 129 -1.86 -26.52 -4.31
N LYS A 130 -2.70 -25.79 -3.60
CA LYS A 130 -2.39 -24.43 -3.09
C LYS A 130 -1.03 -24.32 -2.39
N SER A 131 -0.63 -25.35 -1.65
CA SER A 131 0.67 -25.40 -0.96
C SER A 131 1.89 -25.47 -1.89
N HIS A 132 1.72 -25.87 -3.16
CA HIS A 132 2.81 -26.00 -4.14
C HIS A 132 2.77 -24.91 -5.22
N GLN A 133 1.73 -24.09 -5.24
CA GLN A 133 1.56 -23.04 -6.25
C GLN A 133 2.71 -22.01 -6.19
N ARG A 134 3.15 -21.63 -4.99
CA ARG A 134 4.26 -20.69 -4.81
C ARG A 134 5.56 -21.23 -5.41
N ASP A 135 5.92 -22.46 -5.08
CA ASP A 135 7.14 -23.09 -5.59
C ASP A 135 7.09 -23.31 -7.12
N TYR A 136 5.91 -23.60 -7.64
CA TYR A 136 5.70 -23.75 -9.07
C TYR A 136 5.96 -22.42 -9.80
N ILE A 137 5.41 -21.32 -9.31
CA ILE A 137 5.62 -19.98 -9.87
C ILE A 137 7.09 -19.59 -9.82
N ILE A 138 7.75 -19.77 -8.66
CA ILE A 138 9.18 -19.44 -8.46
C ILE A 138 10.05 -20.12 -9.51
N ARG A 139 9.74 -21.36 -9.90
CA ARG A 139 10.51 -22.11 -10.89
C ARG A 139 10.25 -21.67 -12.34
N LYS A 140 9.18 -20.98 -12.61
CA LYS A 140 8.75 -20.60 -13.96
C LYS A 140 9.03 -19.13 -14.29
N LEU A 141 9.13 -18.27 -13.30
CA LEU A 141 9.49 -16.87 -13.47
C LEU A 141 10.98 -16.70 -13.84
N SER A 142 11.27 -15.56 -14.45
CA SER A 142 12.66 -15.10 -14.67
C SER A 142 13.41 -15.02 -13.34
N PRO A 143 14.75 -15.20 -13.32
CA PRO A 143 15.53 -15.22 -12.08
C PRO A 143 15.34 -13.97 -11.21
N GLU A 144 15.25 -12.78 -11.83
CA GLU A 144 15.03 -11.53 -11.13
C GLU A 144 13.64 -11.49 -10.45
N ASN A 145 12.59 -11.77 -11.20
CA ASN A 145 11.21 -11.75 -10.71
C ASN A 145 10.94 -12.90 -9.72
N SER A 146 11.60 -14.04 -9.91
CA SER A 146 11.57 -15.16 -8.98
C SER A 146 12.13 -14.77 -7.60
N ALA A 147 13.26 -14.05 -7.56
CA ALA A 147 13.85 -13.56 -6.33
C ALA A 147 12.92 -12.55 -5.61
N ILE A 148 12.33 -11.62 -6.38
CA ILE A 148 11.37 -10.65 -5.84
C ILE A 148 10.14 -11.38 -5.28
N TYR A 149 9.55 -12.28 -6.06
CA TYR A 149 8.37 -13.05 -5.65
C TYR A 149 8.61 -13.91 -4.40
N ALA A 150 9.81 -14.51 -4.30
CA ALA A 150 10.22 -15.30 -3.13
C ALA A 150 10.39 -14.44 -1.87
N SER A 151 10.78 -13.16 -2.01
CA SER A 151 10.95 -12.23 -0.88
C SER A 151 9.63 -11.66 -0.35
N LEU A 152 8.53 -11.76 -1.12
CA LEU A 152 7.24 -11.26 -0.69
C LEU A 152 6.62 -12.11 0.44
N PRO A 153 5.92 -11.48 1.40
CA PRO A 153 5.10 -12.19 2.38
C PRO A 153 4.11 -13.13 1.70
N GLU A 154 3.85 -14.28 2.32
CA GLU A 154 3.00 -15.34 1.73
C GLU A 154 1.60 -14.85 1.36
N GLY A 155 1.00 -14.00 2.19
CA GLY A 155 -0.31 -13.39 1.93
C GLY A 155 -0.33 -12.58 0.64
N VAL A 156 0.68 -11.74 0.43
CA VAL A 156 0.79 -10.89 -0.76
C VAL A 156 1.11 -11.71 -2.01
N ALA A 157 2.06 -12.64 -1.92
CA ALA A 157 2.38 -13.55 -3.01
C ALA A 157 1.14 -14.34 -3.46
N ARG A 158 0.30 -14.74 -2.52
CA ARG A 158 -0.97 -15.41 -2.80
C ARG A 158 -1.98 -14.47 -3.47
N GLN A 159 -2.13 -13.24 -2.99
CA GLN A 159 -3.05 -12.25 -3.60
C GLN A 159 -2.69 -11.95 -5.05
N LEU A 160 -1.40 -11.89 -5.40
CA LEU A 160 -0.93 -11.72 -6.77
C LEU A 160 -1.37 -12.87 -7.71
N THR A 161 -1.80 -14.01 -7.19
CA THR A 161 -2.15 -15.19 -7.98
C THR A 161 -3.62 -15.54 -8.00
N LEU A 162 -4.44 -14.99 -7.07
CA LEU A 162 -5.81 -15.45 -6.85
C LEU A 162 -6.87 -14.67 -7.59
N ASP A 163 -6.80 -13.36 -7.58
CA ASP A 163 -7.89 -12.51 -8.04
C ASP A 163 -7.53 -11.81 -9.35
N ARG A 164 -8.29 -12.13 -10.39
CA ARG A 164 -8.13 -11.57 -11.72
C ARG A 164 -9.34 -10.74 -12.08
N ASP A 165 -9.10 -9.66 -12.82
CA ASP A 165 -10.17 -8.90 -13.46
C ASP A 165 -10.78 -9.71 -14.65
N PRO A 166 -11.90 -9.26 -15.23
CA PRO A 166 -12.48 -9.91 -16.41
C PRO A 166 -11.54 -9.97 -17.63
N HIS A 167 -10.45 -9.19 -17.61
CA HIS A 167 -9.43 -9.15 -18.66
C HIS A 167 -8.22 -10.06 -18.36
N GLY A 168 -8.22 -10.73 -17.19
CA GLY A 168 -7.15 -11.64 -16.77
C GLY A 168 -5.99 -10.98 -16.03
N ASN A 169 -6.06 -9.69 -15.71
CA ASN A 169 -5.01 -8.98 -14.96
C ASN A 169 -5.17 -9.15 -13.46
N VAL A 170 -4.07 -9.06 -12.71
CA VAL A 170 -4.09 -8.99 -11.25
C VAL A 170 -4.90 -7.79 -10.78
N GLN A 171 -5.83 -8.01 -9.87
CA GLN A 171 -6.54 -6.92 -9.21
C GLN A 171 -5.64 -6.31 -8.13
N VAL A 172 -4.84 -5.32 -8.51
CA VAL A 172 -3.86 -4.68 -7.62
C VAL A 172 -4.54 -4.00 -6.41
N SER A 173 -5.77 -3.53 -6.59
CA SER A 173 -6.59 -2.95 -5.50
C SER A 173 -6.81 -3.90 -4.31
N LEU A 174 -6.84 -5.21 -4.57
CA LEU A 174 -7.02 -6.23 -3.53
C LEU A 174 -5.74 -6.56 -2.77
N ILE A 175 -4.57 -6.10 -3.24
CA ILE A 175 -3.31 -6.32 -2.54
C ILE A 175 -3.30 -5.52 -1.24
N GLU A 176 -3.12 -6.20 -0.12
CA GLU A 176 -3.02 -5.57 1.21
C GLU A 176 -1.65 -4.88 1.38
N THR A 177 -1.42 -3.83 0.58
CA THR A 177 -0.14 -3.09 0.55
C THR A 177 0.22 -2.49 1.91
N GLU A 178 -0.77 -2.11 2.69
CA GLU A 178 -0.61 -1.60 4.06
C GLU A 178 -0.02 -2.65 5.00
N LYS A 179 -0.41 -3.92 4.84
CA LYS A 179 0.18 -5.03 5.61
C LYS A 179 1.57 -5.36 5.11
N LEU A 180 1.74 -5.45 3.79
CA LEU A 180 3.05 -5.69 3.18
C LEU A 180 4.09 -4.71 3.71
N LEU A 181 3.83 -3.42 3.61
CA LEU A 181 4.76 -2.38 4.03
C LEU A 181 5.03 -2.43 5.54
N SER A 182 4.00 -2.64 6.35
CA SER A 182 4.18 -2.68 7.80
C SER A 182 5.00 -3.89 8.26
N GLU A 183 4.82 -5.07 7.65
CA GLU A 183 5.60 -6.27 7.95
C GLU A 183 7.07 -6.11 7.52
N MET A 184 7.31 -5.53 6.34
CA MET A 184 8.66 -5.24 5.89
C MET A 184 9.37 -4.19 6.75
N VAL A 185 8.65 -3.13 7.15
CA VAL A 185 9.17 -2.12 8.10
C VAL A 185 9.49 -2.76 9.45
N ALA A 186 8.63 -3.62 9.97
CA ALA A 186 8.88 -4.33 11.23
C ALA A 186 10.15 -5.19 11.15
N THR A 187 10.31 -5.93 10.06
CA THR A 187 11.51 -6.76 9.82
C THR A 187 12.77 -5.91 9.75
N LYS A 188 12.72 -4.79 9.01
CA LYS A 188 13.84 -3.86 8.89
C LYS A 188 14.22 -3.20 10.21
N LEU A 189 13.22 -2.76 10.98
CA LEU A 189 13.45 -2.18 12.31
C LEU A 189 14.00 -3.21 13.30
N ALA A 190 13.62 -4.49 13.19
CA ALA A 190 14.20 -5.56 14.00
C ALA A 190 15.70 -5.71 13.70
N ALA A 191 16.09 -5.76 12.41
CA ALA A 191 17.49 -5.79 12.01
C ALA A 191 18.26 -4.55 12.50
N TRP A 192 17.68 -3.35 12.35
CA TRP A 192 18.29 -2.11 12.87
C TRP A 192 18.41 -2.07 14.38
N LYS A 193 17.55 -2.77 15.10
CA LYS A 193 17.64 -2.90 16.55
C LYS A 193 18.83 -3.77 16.96
N GLU A 194 19.09 -4.86 16.25
CA GLU A 194 20.27 -5.70 16.46
C GLU A 194 21.56 -4.96 16.14
N GLU A 195 21.54 -4.08 15.12
CA GLU A 195 22.65 -3.19 14.77
C GLU A 195 22.83 -1.99 15.70
N GLY A 196 21.93 -1.79 16.67
CA GLY A 196 21.94 -0.61 17.55
C GLY A 196 21.50 0.71 16.92
N LYS A 197 20.93 0.69 15.71
CA LYS A 197 20.46 1.87 14.96
C LYS A 197 19.04 2.29 15.34
N TYR A 198 18.27 1.41 15.95
CA TYR A 198 16.89 1.67 16.35
C TYR A 198 16.68 1.33 17.82
N VAL A 199 16.15 2.30 18.57
CA VAL A 199 15.81 2.13 19.97
C VAL A 199 14.35 2.54 20.16
N GLY A 200 13.44 1.57 20.08
CA GLY A 200 12.01 1.87 20.19
C GLY A 200 11.15 0.62 20.24
N LYS A 201 9.84 0.84 20.26
CA LYS A 201 8.83 -0.20 20.11
C LYS A 201 8.03 0.10 18.84
N PHE A 202 7.88 -0.91 17.99
CA PHE A 202 7.06 -0.80 16.79
C PHE A 202 5.89 -1.76 16.89
N ALA A 203 4.69 -1.23 16.73
CA ALA A 203 3.46 -2.00 16.59
C ALA A 203 2.59 -1.31 15.55
N ALA A 204 2.13 -2.05 14.56
CA ALA A 204 1.35 -1.53 13.45
C ALA A 204 -0.14 -1.87 13.58
N GLN A 205 -0.97 -0.93 13.17
CA GLN A 205 -2.39 -1.11 12.89
C GLN A 205 -2.63 -0.84 11.40
N HIS A 206 -3.55 -1.58 10.79
CA HIS A 206 -3.82 -1.52 9.36
C HIS A 206 -5.24 -1.03 9.13
N HIS A 207 -5.38 -0.12 8.18
CA HIS A 207 -6.68 0.41 7.76
C HIS A 207 -6.72 0.47 6.25
N PHE A 208 -7.86 0.08 5.70
CA PHE A 208 -8.20 0.32 4.31
C PHE A 208 -9.47 1.16 4.25
N PHE A 209 -9.36 2.36 3.69
CA PHE A 209 -10.52 3.21 3.43
C PHE A 209 -10.92 3.07 1.97
N GLY A 210 -12.04 2.43 1.77
CA GLY A 210 -12.56 2.06 0.48
C GLY A 210 -13.86 2.78 0.15
N TYR A 211 -14.94 2.03 0.12
CA TYR A 211 -16.24 2.54 -0.30
C TYR A 211 -16.85 3.61 0.63
N GLU A 212 -16.34 3.79 1.84
CA GLU A 212 -16.77 4.85 2.76
C GLU A 212 -16.69 6.24 2.09
N GLY A 213 -15.63 6.49 1.34
CA GLY A 213 -15.47 7.74 0.59
C GLY A 213 -16.37 7.83 -0.64
N ARG A 214 -16.67 6.69 -1.29
CA ARG A 214 -17.48 6.65 -2.51
C ARG A 214 -18.98 6.65 -2.22
N CYS A 215 -19.40 6.11 -1.08
CA CYS A 215 -20.81 6.01 -0.66
C CYS A 215 -21.23 7.11 0.31
N ALA A 216 -20.35 8.07 0.59
CA ALA A 216 -20.65 9.21 1.43
C ALA A 216 -21.63 10.17 0.76
N ALA A 217 -22.34 10.95 1.57
CA ALA A 217 -23.15 12.05 1.06
C ALA A 217 -22.25 13.06 0.32
N PRO A 218 -22.65 13.54 -0.86
CA PRO A 218 -21.81 14.43 -1.66
C PRO A 218 -21.51 15.73 -0.92
N SER A 219 -20.30 16.24 -1.07
CA SER A 219 -19.97 17.59 -0.64
C SER A 219 -20.73 18.62 -1.48
N ASN A 220 -20.88 19.84 -0.96
CA ASN A 220 -21.51 20.92 -1.71
C ASN A 220 -20.85 21.15 -3.07
N PHE A 221 -19.50 21.02 -3.13
CA PHE A 221 -18.75 21.15 -4.38
C PHE A 221 -19.16 20.07 -5.39
N ASP A 222 -19.18 18.81 -4.99
CA ASP A 222 -19.54 17.71 -5.90
C ASP A 222 -21.01 17.77 -6.30
N ALA A 223 -21.91 18.18 -5.38
CA ALA A 223 -23.32 18.36 -5.68
C ALA A 223 -23.54 19.46 -6.72
N ASP A 224 -22.93 20.63 -6.53
CA ASP A 224 -23.03 21.77 -7.46
C ASP A 224 -22.36 21.45 -8.81
N TYR A 225 -21.21 20.75 -8.77
CA TYR A 225 -20.51 20.34 -9.97
C TYR A 225 -21.35 19.38 -10.83
N CYS A 226 -21.95 18.37 -10.22
CA CYS A 226 -22.84 17.44 -10.93
C CYS A 226 -24.13 18.11 -11.43
N TYR A 227 -24.66 19.09 -10.69
CA TYR A 227 -25.87 19.82 -11.08
C TYR A 227 -25.61 20.77 -12.26
N SER A 228 -24.39 21.30 -12.37
CA SER A 228 -24.01 22.28 -13.38
C SER A 228 -23.65 21.66 -14.74
N LEU A 229 -23.52 20.36 -14.83
CA LEU A 229 -23.23 19.60 -16.06
C LEU A 229 -24.49 19.06 -16.72
#